data_afce8a8cf74193122a2465624dd60a3e
#
_entry.id   afce8a8cf74193122a2465624dd60a3e
#
_cell.length_a   1.000
_cell.length_b   1.000
_cell.length_c   1.000
_cell.angle_alpha   90.00
_cell.angle_beta   90.00
_cell.angle_gamma   90.00
#
_symmetry.space_group_name_H-M   'P 1'
#
loop_
_entity.id
_entity.type
_entity.pdbx_description
1 polymer ?
#
loop_
_entity_poly.entity_id
_entity_poly.type
_entity_poly.pdbx_seq_one_letter_code
_entity_poly.pdbx_strand_id
1 'polypeptide(L)'
;MSIYNALYGRDGHGVGPNEPEKKGFARFCQMVGRDLGQLLGTNLMVCALCLPATLGVSLGVTLFSLPLTVVCSAATGLLVGPAALLLVDCALRSLQNDPSQWLPRAKQTLAAHWKAASSFGCIGTLVLGLLCFVSAFVFEAAAQQGYYPGLAILVFLALDFLVLAVLGTLCAAVLPLQLPAPDSLLRRAGRLLAAAPARCVLAGVILLAGIGGMILLFPVSVFWAVLFGFWLPGLAAMQTLFPVLRQAYGVEVRTIPRPAAPDKPLTAQEQKKRSRANWWYYNWGIVAVAAMVVVGVAYVTHGLLTTVDPDCTVAVVTAEALPDEAVQNLQTALEAYADDANGDGAVIVQVNNYTWSANASLTDMNGQMAGATQMNTDLANGESKIWILEDPEGFEQAYGALSEKLGADWAGQLIDWDEQLVLSALDLGSYNTTTDGSQRIAVQSCFAGCKIAIFDREDRLWRSLSS
;
A
#
# COMPACT_ATOMS: atom_id res chain seq x y z
N MET A 1 -17.16 5.27 -34.43
CA MET A 1 -17.06 4.01 -33.67
C MET A 1 -16.62 4.38 -32.25
N SER A 2 -17.42 4.05 -31.24
CA SER A 2 -17.06 4.33 -29.84
C SER A 2 -15.77 3.58 -29.47
N ILE A 3 -14.85 4.21 -28.71
CA ILE A 3 -13.64 3.60 -28.14
C ILE A 3 -14.00 2.30 -27.41
N TYR A 4 -15.18 2.26 -26.79
CA TYR A 4 -15.77 1.08 -26.16
C TYR A 4 -15.91 -0.11 -27.12
N ASN A 5 -16.47 0.08 -28.33
CA ASN A 5 -16.60 -1.00 -29.31
C ASN A 5 -15.27 -1.45 -29.91
N ALA A 6 -14.26 -0.58 -29.91
CA ALA A 6 -12.91 -0.93 -30.34
C ALA A 6 -12.17 -1.78 -29.31
N LEU A 7 -12.39 -1.52 -28.01
CA LEU A 7 -11.72 -2.22 -26.91
C LEU A 7 -12.45 -3.48 -26.45
N TYR A 8 -13.79 -3.48 -26.48
CA TYR A 8 -14.61 -4.53 -25.84
C TYR A 8 -15.65 -5.17 -26.76
N GLY A 9 -15.77 -4.74 -28.01
CA GLY A 9 -16.85 -5.12 -28.92
C GLY A 9 -16.63 -6.36 -29.78
N ARG A 10 -15.55 -7.16 -29.54
CA ARG A 10 -15.25 -8.34 -30.36
C ARG A 10 -15.04 -9.57 -29.50
N ASP A 11 -15.60 -10.69 -29.96
CA ASP A 11 -15.32 -11.98 -29.35
C ASP A 11 -13.85 -12.39 -29.56
N GLY A 12 -13.23 -12.96 -28.53
CA GLY A 12 -11.87 -13.45 -28.58
C GLY A 12 -11.69 -14.65 -29.54
N HIS A 13 -10.44 -15.01 -29.85
CA HIS A 13 -10.13 -16.11 -30.78
C HIS A 13 -10.56 -17.49 -30.30
N GLY A 14 -11.09 -17.64 -29.08
CA GLY A 14 -11.46 -18.94 -28.52
C GLY A 14 -10.32 -19.97 -28.54
N VAL A 15 -10.57 -21.14 -27.94
CA VAL A 15 -9.68 -22.30 -28.04
C VAL A 15 -10.32 -23.24 -29.06
N GLY A 16 -9.56 -23.65 -30.10
CA GLY A 16 -10.08 -24.54 -31.13
C GLY A 16 -10.47 -25.92 -30.55
N PRO A 17 -11.45 -26.62 -31.12
CA PRO A 17 -11.93 -27.92 -30.61
C PRO A 17 -10.85 -29.00 -30.59
N ASN A 18 -9.78 -28.83 -31.36
CA ASN A 18 -8.68 -29.80 -31.47
C ASN A 18 -7.39 -29.35 -30.74
N GLU A 19 -7.41 -28.23 -30.04
CA GLU A 19 -6.23 -27.80 -29.28
C GLU A 19 -6.16 -28.57 -27.96
N PRO A 20 -5.02 -29.25 -27.66
CA PRO A 20 -4.88 -29.97 -26.42
C PRO A 20 -4.93 -29.02 -25.22
N GLU A 21 -5.70 -29.37 -24.21
CA GLU A 21 -5.83 -28.59 -22.99
C GLU A 21 -4.48 -28.54 -22.26
N LYS A 22 -3.85 -27.36 -22.21
CA LYS A 22 -2.61 -27.18 -21.43
C LYS A 22 -2.91 -27.34 -19.94
N LYS A 23 -1.94 -27.80 -19.18
CA LYS A 23 -2.08 -28.04 -17.73
C LYS A 23 -1.08 -27.19 -16.93
N GLY A 24 -1.37 -26.97 -15.66
CA GLY A 24 -0.48 -26.31 -14.71
C GLY A 24 -0.07 -24.90 -15.15
N PHE A 25 1.21 -24.57 -14.99
CA PHE A 25 1.73 -23.22 -15.27
C PHE A 25 1.59 -22.82 -16.74
N ALA A 26 1.72 -23.76 -17.68
CA ALA A 26 1.54 -23.47 -19.11
C ALA A 26 0.11 -23.02 -19.44
N ARG A 27 -0.91 -23.54 -18.73
CA ARG A 27 -2.28 -23.07 -18.84
C ARG A 27 -2.42 -21.66 -18.25
N PHE A 28 -1.80 -21.41 -17.11
CA PHE A 28 -1.80 -20.10 -16.48
C PHE A 28 -1.24 -19.02 -17.44
N CYS A 29 -0.06 -19.24 -18.03
CA CYS A 29 0.53 -18.33 -19.00
C CYS A 29 -0.35 -18.13 -20.23
N GLN A 30 -1.01 -19.18 -20.71
CA GLN A 30 -1.93 -19.09 -21.84
C GLN A 30 -3.15 -18.21 -21.53
N MET A 31 -3.75 -18.35 -20.35
CA MET A 31 -4.87 -17.53 -19.90
C MET A 31 -4.48 -16.08 -19.73
N VAL A 32 -3.35 -15.84 -19.08
CA VAL A 32 -2.81 -14.47 -18.91
C VAL A 32 -2.57 -13.82 -20.28
N GLY A 33 -1.89 -14.51 -21.20
CA GLY A 33 -1.62 -13.96 -22.53
C GLY A 33 -2.88 -13.70 -23.36
N ARG A 34 -3.93 -14.50 -23.18
CA ARG A 34 -5.20 -14.37 -23.90
C ARG A 34 -6.11 -13.27 -23.32
N ASP A 35 -6.22 -13.25 -21.98
CA ASP A 35 -7.26 -12.52 -21.28
C ASP A 35 -6.73 -11.33 -20.47
N LEU A 36 -5.44 -10.96 -20.64
CA LEU A 36 -4.76 -9.93 -19.86
C LEU A 36 -5.54 -8.61 -19.80
N GLY A 37 -6.12 -8.18 -20.94
CA GLY A 37 -6.89 -6.95 -20.99
C GLY A 37 -8.15 -6.97 -20.10
N GLN A 38 -8.82 -8.12 -20.02
CA GLN A 38 -10.00 -8.30 -19.18
C GLN A 38 -9.59 -8.42 -17.70
N LEU A 39 -8.54 -9.15 -17.40
CA LEU A 39 -7.98 -9.31 -16.05
C LEU A 39 -7.50 -7.98 -15.49
N LEU A 40 -6.76 -7.20 -16.27
CA LEU A 40 -6.29 -5.87 -15.88
C LEU A 40 -7.46 -4.89 -15.70
N GLY A 41 -8.42 -4.87 -16.63
CA GLY A 41 -9.62 -4.03 -16.51
C GLY A 41 -10.44 -4.34 -15.26
N THR A 42 -10.59 -5.63 -14.93
CA THR A 42 -11.25 -6.06 -13.69
C THR A 42 -10.45 -5.63 -12.46
N ASN A 43 -9.13 -5.77 -12.48
CA ASN A 43 -8.25 -5.35 -11.38
C ASN A 43 -8.36 -3.85 -11.10
N LEU A 44 -8.30 -3.01 -12.12
CA LEU A 44 -8.47 -1.56 -11.97
C LEU A 44 -9.82 -1.20 -11.38
N MET A 45 -10.90 -1.90 -11.78
CA MET A 45 -12.22 -1.70 -11.20
C MET A 45 -12.27 -2.12 -9.72
N VAL A 46 -11.64 -3.24 -9.38
CA VAL A 46 -11.51 -3.70 -7.99
C VAL A 46 -10.72 -2.70 -7.16
N CYS A 47 -9.58 -2.21 -7.65
CA CYS A 47 -8.80 -1.18 -6.98
C CYS A 47 -9.64 0.07 -6.70
N ALA A 48 -10.39 0.57 -7.70
CA ALA A 48 -11.23 1.75 -7.55
C ALA A 48 -12.35 1.56 -6.52
N LEU A 49 -12.93 0.36 -6.43
CA LEU A 49 -13.97 0.04 -5.45
C LEU A 49 -13.41 -0.20 -4.04
N CYS A 50 -12.22 -0.79 -3.94
CA CYS A 50 -11.63 -1.12 -2.65
C CYS A 50 -10.93 0.06 -1.98
N LEU A 51 -10.40 1.03 -2.74
CA LEU A 51 -9.60 2.13 -2.21
C LEU A 51 -10.36 3.02 -1.19
N PRO A 52 -11.57 3.53 -1.46
CA PRO A 52 -12.32 4.31 -0.46
C PRO A 52 -12.66 3.49 0.78
N ALA A 53 -12.87 2.20 0.56
CA ALA A 53 -13.25 1.23 1.56
C ALA A 53 -12.15 0.97 2.57
N THR A 54 -10.93 0.72 2.09
CA THR A 54 -9.77 0.49 2.95
C THR A 54 -9.39 1.71 3.77
N LEU A 55 -9.50 2.91 3.19
CA LEU A 55 -9.24 4.17 3.90
C LEU A 55 -10.18 4.36 5.09
N GLY A 56 -11.47 4.05 4.93
CA GLY A 56 -12.44 4.18 6.03
C GLY A 56 -12.17 3.21 7.19
N VAL A 57 -11.79 1.96 6.89
CA VAL A 57 -11.48 0.96 7.93
C VAL A 57 -10.19 1.32 8.65
N SER A 58 -9.14 1.70 7.91
CA SER A 58 -7.88 2.11 8.52
C SER A 58 -8.06 3.31 9.44
N LEU A 59 -8.85 4.32 9.04
CA LEU A 59 -9.16 5.45 9.90
C LEU A 59 -9.86 5.04 11.19
N GLY A 60 -10.81 4.10 11.13
CA GLY A 60 -11.50 3.59 12.32
C GLY A 60 -10.57 2.85 13.29
N VAL A 61 -9.61 2.08 12.76
CA VAL A 61 -8.61 1.35 13.54
C VAL A 61 -7.59 2.32 14.16
N THR A 62 -7.06 3.28 13.39
CA THR A 62 -6.05 4.24 13.87
C THR A 62 -6.61 5.19 14.94
N LEU A 63 -7.89 5.57 14.86
CA LEU A 63 -8.54 6.38 15.86
C LEU A 63 -9.04 5.57 17.09
N PHE A 64 -8.75 4.27 17.16
CA PHE A 64 -9.25 3.36 18.19
C PHE A 64 -10.77 3.48 18.46
N SER A 65 -11.54 3.77 17.40
CA SER A 65 -13.00 3.95 17.48
C SER A 65 -13.71 2.70 16.98
N LEU A 66 -14.16 1.84 17.91
CA LEU A 66 -14.94 0.64 17.58
C LEU A 66 -16.21 0.95 16.77
N PRO A 67 -17.05 1.96 17.12
CA PRO A 67 -18.23 2.28 16.32
C PRO A 67 -17.88 2.69 14.89
N LEU A 68 -16.83 3.50 14.70
CA LEU A 68 -16.36 3.92 13.39
C LEU A 68 -15.84 2.73 12.57
N THR A 69 -15.04 1.85 13.18
CA THR A 69 -14.54 0.64 12.55
C THR A 69 -15.68 -0.25 12.07
N VAL A 70 -16.71 -0.48 12.89
CA VAL A 70 -17.88 -1.29 12.54
C VAL A 70 -18.65 -0.68 11.36
N VAL A 71 -18.97 0.62 11.42
CA VAL A 71 -19.71 1.31 10.35
C VAL A 71 -18.92 1.32 9.05
N CYS A 72 -17.64 1.68 9.11
CA CYS A 72 -16.77 1.72 7.94
C CYS A 72 -16.55 0.32 7.35
N SER A 73 -16.38 -0.72 8.16
CA SER A 73 -16.22 -2.10 7.69
C SER A 73 -17.49 -2.60 7.00
N ALA A 74 -18.68 -2.33 7.56
CA ALA A 74 -19.94 -2.71 6.94
C ALA A 74 -20.15 -1.97 5.59
N ALA A 75 -19.91 -0.67 5.57
CA ALA A 75 -20.00 0.15 4.33
C ALA A 75 -19.00 -0.32 3.26
N THR A 76 -17.77 -0.65 3.70
CA THR A 76 -16.71 -1.22 2.85
C THR A 76 -17.18 -2.50 2.18
N GLY A 77 -17.83 -3.39 2.91
CA GLY A 77 -18.29 -4.67 2.41
C GLY A 77 -19.33 -4.57 1.30
N LEU A 78 -20.10 -3.49 1.27
CA LEU A 78 -21.03 -3.21 0.17
C LEU A 78 -20.30 -3.08 -1.18
N LEU A 79 -19.06 -2.63 -1.19
CA LEU A 79 -18.24 -2.44 -2.39
C LEU A 79 -17.28 -3.62 -2.66
N VAL A 80 -16.64 -4.11 -1.61
CA VAL A 80 -15.66 -5.21 -1.69
C VAL A 80 -16.31 -6.53 -2.10
N GLY A 81 -17.51 -6.82 -1.64
CA GLY A 81 -18.24 -8.03 -2.04
C GLY A 81 -18.49 -8.11 -3.54
N PRO A 82 -19.14 -7.11 -4.16
CA PRO A 82 -19.29 -7.01 -5.61
C PRO A 82 -17.97 -7.02 -6.37
N ALA A 83 -16.92 -6.36 -5.85
CA ALA A 83 -15.58 -6.37 -6.44
C ALA A 83 -14.98 -7.79 -6.48
N ALA A 84 -15.07 -8.53 -5.37
CA ALA A 84 -14.64 -9.93 -5.29
C ALA A 84 -15.44 -10.83 -6.25
N LEU A 85 -16.76 -10.63 -6.36
CA LEU A 85 -17.61 -11.34 -7.31
C LEU A 85 -17.13 -11.14 -8.75
N LEU A 86 -16.86 -9.89 -9.15
CA LEU A 86 -16.40 -9.59 -10.50
C LEU A 86 -15.04 -10.19 -10.82
N LEU A 87 -14.12 -10.15 -9.85
CA LEU A 87 -12.79 -10.75 -9.97
C LEU A 87 -12.87 -12.26 -10.19
N VAL A 88 -13.64 -12.94 -9.34
CA VAL A 88 -13.80 -14.40 -9.40
C VAL A 88 -14.56 -14.82 -10.67
N ASP A 89 -15.59 -14.08 -11.08
CA ASP A 89 -16.32 -14.36 -12.32
C ASP A 89 -15.41 -14.19 -13.55
N CYS A 90 -14.56 -13.17 -13.58
CA CYS A 90 -13.57 -12.98 -14.64
C CYS A 90 -12.56 -14.16 -14.68
N ALA A 91 -12.02 -14.56 -13.52
CA ALA A 91 -11.08 -15.67 -13.41
C ALA A 91 -11.71 -17.01 -13.83
N LEU A 92 -12.94 -17.28 -13.39
CA LEU A 92 -13.68 -18.52 -13.76
C LEU A 92 -13.91 -18.62 -15.26
N ARG A 93 -14.28 -17.50 -15.91
CA ARG A 93 -14.50 -17.48 -17.36
C ARG A 93 -13.23 -17.70 -18.15
N SER A 94 -12.15 -17.08 -17.70
CA SER A 94 -10.84 -17.32 -18.27
C SER A 94 -10.49 -18.82 -18.23
N LEU A 95 -10.79 -19.49 -17.09
CA LEU A 95 -10.62 -20.93 -16.91
C LEU A 95 -11.57 -21.78 -17.76
N GLN A 96 -12.79 -21.29 -18.02
CA GLN A 96 -13.80 -21.95 -18.87
C GLN A 96 -13.58 -21.71 -20.37
N ASN A 97 -12.58 -20.89 -20.76
CA ASN A 97 -12.37 -20.44 -22.12
C ASN A 97 -13.59 -19.68 -22.73
N ASP A 98 -14.32 -18.91 -21.90
CA ASP A 98 -15.48 -18.13 -22.34
C ASP A 98 -15.03 -16.83 -23.04
N PRO A 99 -15.25 -16.65 -24.35
CA PRO A 99 -14.81 -15.47 -25.10
C PRO A 99 -15.76 -14.27 -24.97
N SER A 100 -16.77 -14.36 -24.11
CA SER A 100 -17.78 -13.32 -23.98
C SER A 100 -17.16 -11.97 -23.60
N GLN A 101 -17.79 -10.89 -24.10
CA GLN A 101 -17.38 -9.52 -23.80
C GLN A 101 -17.45 -9.26 -22.29
N TRP A 102 -16.35 -8.76 -21.74
CA TRP A 102 -16.20 -8.60 -20.29
C TRP A 102 -17.26 -7.69 -19.65
N LEU A 103 -17.45 -6.46 -20.16
CA LEU A 103 -18.29 -5.47 -19.48
C LEU A 103 -19.81 -5.76 -19.51
N PRO A 104 -20.42 -6.17 -20.62
CA PRO A 104 -21.83 -6.56 -20.63
C PRO A 104 -22.12 -7.71 -19.68
N ARG A 105 -21.18 -8.65 -19.60
CA ARG A 105 -21.30 -9.83 -18.76
C ARG A 105 -21.07 -9.51 -17.28
N ALA A 106 -20.08 -8.67 -16.97
CA ALA A 106 -19.86 -8.16 -15.60
C ALA A 106 -21.14 -7.49 -15.07
N LYS A 107 -21.83 -6.69 -15.91
CA LYS A 107 -23.13 -6.09 -15.56
C LYS A 107 -24.20 -7.16 -15.28
N GLN A 108 -24.28 -8.21 -16.09
CA GLN A 108 -25.24 -9.30 -15.89
C GLN A 108 -24.98 -10.06 -14.60
N THR A 109 -23.73 -10.45 -14.34
CA THR A 109 -23.33 -11.17 -13.11
C THR A 109 -23.60 -10.31 -11.88
N LEU A 110 -23.25 -9.03 -11.94
CA LEU A 110 -23.51 -8.09 -10.86
C LEU A 110 -25.01 -7.93 -10.62
N ALA A 111 -25.82 -7.72 -11.66
CA ALA A 111 -27.27 -7.59 -11.54
C ALA A 111 -27.92 -8.84 -10.93
N ALA A 112 -27.42 -10.03 -11.26
CA ALA A 112 -27.95 -11.29 -10.74
C ALA A 112 -27.58 -11.56 -9.28
N HIS A 113 -26.37 -11.17 -8.84
CA HIS A 113 -25.80 -11.63 -7.56
C HIS A 113 -25.37 -10.51 -6.60
N TRP A 114 -25.63 -9.22 -6.92
CA TRP A 114 -25.13 -8.09 -6.12
C TRP A 114 -25.55 -8.14 -4.65
N LYS A 115 -26.81 -8.52 -4.35
CA LYS A 115 -27.32 -8.61 -2.98
C LYS A 115 -26.54 -9.65 -2.16
N ALA A 116 -26.35 -10.83 -2.74
CA ALA A 116 -25.60 -11.90 -2.10
C ALA A 116 -24.11 -11.52 -1.94
N ALA A 117 -23.53 -10.89 -2.96
CA ALA A 117 -22.16 -10.42 -2.94
C ALA A 117 -21.94 -9.34 -1.86
N SER A 118 -22.82 -8.33 -1.81
CA SER A 118 -22.75 -7.27 -0.79
C SER A 118 -22.97 -7.81 0.62
N SER A 119 -23.93 -8.71 0.83
CA SER A 119 -24.15 -9.34 2.15
C SER A 119 -22.92 -10.14 2.60
N PHE A 120 -22.34 -10.94 1.71
CA PHE A 120 -21.12 -11.68 1.97
C PHE A 120 -19.93 -10.74 2.23
N GLY A 121 -19.78 -9.69 1.43
CA GLY A 121 -18.76 -8.67 1.59
C GLY A 121 -18.88 -7.97 2.95
N CYS A 122 -20.09 -7.53 3.34
CA CYS A 122 -20.32 -6.87 4.63
C CYS A 122 -19.92 -7.76 5.82
N ILE A 123 -20.30 -9.04 5.79
CA ILE A 123 -19.92 -9.97 6.87
C ILE A 123 -18.40 -10.17 6.90
N GLY A 124 -17.78 -10.41 5.73
CA GLY A 124 -16.34 -10.66 5.63
C GLY A 124 -15.51 -9.46 6.08
N THR A 125 -15.84 -8.25 5.61
CA THR A 125 -15.10 -7.03 5.98
C THR A 125 -15.38 -6.61 7.42
N LEU A 126 -16.57 -6.88 7.96
CA LEU A 126 -16.88 -6.63 9.37
C LEU A 126 -16.00 -7.52 10.27
N VAL A 127 -15.93 -8.82 9.98
CA VAL A 127 -15.08 -9.74 10.74
C VAL A 127 -13.61 -9.34 10.62
N LEU A 128 -13.15 -9.02 9.40
CA LEU A 128 -11.78 -8.55 9.17
C LEU A 128 -11.47 -7.25 9.93
N GLY A 129 -12.36 -6.26 9.86
CA GLY A 129 -12.19 -4.99 10.57
C GLY A 129 -12.16 -5.14 12.09
N LEU A 130 -13.00 -6.03 12.64
CA LEU A 130 -12.97 -6.35 14.06
C LEU A 130 -11.67 -7.07 14.46
N LEU A 131 -11.18 -8.00 13.66
CA LEU A 131 -9.89 -8.65 13.90
C LEU A 131 -8.73 -7.64 13.87
N CYS A 132 -8.71 -6.74 12.90
CA CYS A 132 -7.71 -5.67 12.83
C CYS A 132 -7.78 -4.75 14.06
N PHE A 133 -9.00 -4.36 14.47
CA PHE A 133 -9.20 -3.51 15.64
C PHE A 133 -8.72 -4.19 16.93
N VAL A 134 -9.13 -5.45 17.16
CA VAL A 134 -8.70 -6.21 18.34
C VAL A 134 -7.19 -6.42 18.35
N SER A 135 -6.59 -6.71 17.18
CA SER A 135 -5.15 -6.86 17.05
C SER A 135 -4.42 -5.57 17.43
N ALA A 136 -4.84 -4.43 16.87
CA ALA A 136 -4.26 -3.13 17.18
C ALA A 136 -4.38 -2.80 18.68
N PHE A 137 -5.54 -3.05 19.25
CA PHE A 137 -5.78 -2.83 20.69
C PHE A 137 -4.90 -3.70 21.58
N VAL A 138 -4.73 -4.99 21.25
CA VAL A 138 -3.88 -5.91 22.01
C VAL A 138 -2.41 -5.51 21.90
N PHE A 139 -1.93 -5.10 20.72
CA PHE A 139 -0.56 -4.64 20.55
C PHE A 139 -0.29 -3.35 21.33
N GLU A 140 -1.21 -2.39 21.28
CA GLU A 140 -1.09 -1.14 22.02
C GLU A 140 -1.08 -1.37 23.54
N ALA A 141 -2.03 -2.17 24.05
CA ALA A 141 -2.11 -2.49 25.47
C ALA A 141 -0.87 -3.25 25.97
N ALA A 142 -0.29 -4.11 25.14
CA ALA A 142 0.92 -4.85 25.48
C ALA A 142 2.15 -3.93 25.48
N ALA A 143 2.25 -3.01 24.53
CA ALA A 143 3.32 -2.02 24.46
C ALA A 143 3.36 -1.10 25.68
N GLN A 144 2.17 -0.62 26.13
CA GLN A 144 2.05 0.20 27.36
C GLN A 144 2.49 -0.53 28.63
N GLN A 145 2.42 -1.85 28.65
CA GLN A 145 2.86 -2.68 29.80
C GLN A 145 4.30 -3.15 29.67
N GLY A 146 5.04 -2.72 28.64
CA GLY A 146 6.39 -3.19 28.35
C GLY A 146 6.47 -4.68 27.98
N TYR A 147 5.35 -5.26 27.57
CA TYR A 147 5.22 -6.67 27.20
C TYR A 147 4.90 -6.78 25.71
N TYR A 148 5.71 -7.49 24.97
CA TYR A 148 5.41 -7.79 23.58
C TYR A 148 4.55 -9.05 23.50
N PRO A 149 3.45 -9.02 22.72
CA PRO A 149 2.59 -10.20 22.54
C PRO A 149 3.43 -11.35 22.03
N GLY A 150 3.43 -12.44 22.76
CA GLY A 150 4.23 -13.61 22.45
C GLY A 150 3.90 -14.20 21.07
N LEU A 151 4.82 -15.01 20.54
CA LEU A 151 4.67 -15.73 19.27
C LEU A 151 3.31 -16.45 19.13
N ALA A 152 2.73 -16.90 20.26
CA ALA A 152 1.42 -17.57 20.30
C ALA A 152 0.28 -16.68 19.78
N ILE A 153 0.26 -15.38 20.12
CA ILE A 153 -0.76 -14.45 19.63
C ILE A 153 -0.61 -14.21 18.13
N LEU A 154 0.62 -14.04 17.66
CA LEU A 154 0.90 -13.87 16.24
C LEU A 154 0.48 -15.11 15.43
N VAL A 155 0.74 -16.32 15.94
CA VAL A 155 0.30 -17.57 15.30
C VAL A 155 -1.21 -17.66 15.28
N PHE A 156 -1.89 -17.30 16.37
CA PHE A 156 -3.34 -17.32 16.44
C PHE A 156 -3.96 -16.37 15.41
N LEU A 157 -3.47 -15.12 15.34
CA LEU A 157 -3.91 -14.15 14.33
C LEU A 157 -3.68 -14.64 12.90
N ALA A 158 -2.51 -15.22 12.64
CA ALA A 158 -2.20 -15.77 11.30
C ALA A 158 -3.17 -16.90 10.92
N LEU A 159 -3.56 -17.76 11.88
CA LEU A 159 -4.55 -18.80 11.66
C LEU A 159 -5.95 -18.23 11.39
N ASP A 160 -6.37 -17.20 12.11
CA ASP A 160 -7.66 -16.54 11.88
C ASP A 160 -7.73 -15.89 10.49
N PHE A 161 -6.69 -15.18 10.08
CA PHE A 161 -6.59 -14.62 8.72
C PHE A 161 -6.60 -15.73 7.65
N LEU A 162 -5.93 -16.85 7.91
CA LEU A 162 -5.95 -18.00 7.00
C LEU A 162 -7.34 -18.60 6.86
N VAL A 163 -8.06 -18.80 7.97
CA VAL A 163 -9.43 -19.30 7.98
C VAL A 163 -10.35 -18.38 7.19
N LEU A 164 -10.25 -17.07 7.42
CA LEU A 164 -11.02 -16.07 6.67
C LEU A 164 -10.68 -16.07 5.18
N ALA A 165 -9.40 -16.18 4.82
CA ALA A 165 -8.96 -16.25 3.43
C ALA A 165 -9.50 -17.50 2.74
N VAL A 166 -9.46 -18.66 3.40
CA VAL A 166 -10.00 -19.93 2.86
C VAL A 166 -11.50 -19.82 2.67
N LEU A 167 -12.26 -19.47 3.72
CA LEU A 167 -13.72 -19.37 3.65
C LEU A 167 -14.16 -18.30 2.65
N GLY A 168 -13.50 -17.13 2.65
CA GLY A 168 -13.76 -16.04 1.71
C GLY A 168 -13.57 -16.48 0.26
N THR A 169 -12.45 -17.17 -0.02
CA THR A 169 -12.15 -17.69 -1.36
C THR A 169 -13.19 -18.70 -1.82
N LEU A 170 -13.58 -19.63 -0.97
CA LEU A 170 -14.57 -20.65 -1.31
C LEU A 170 -15.95 -20.06 -1.53
N CYS A 171 -16.39 -19.15 -0.69
CA CYS A 171 -17.66 -18.46 -0.84
C CYS A 171 -17.68 -17.62 -2.13
N ALA A 172 -16.61 -16.88 -2.41
CA ALA A 172 -16.49 -16.10 -3.64
C ALA A 172 -16.48 -16.99 -4.89
N ALA A 173 -15.82 -18.17 -4.83
CA ALA A 173 -15.76 -19.11 -5.95
C ALA A 173 -17.13 -19.72 -6.31
N VAL A 174 -17.99 -19.92 -5.32
CA VAL A 174 -19.31 -20.53 -5.52
C VAL A 174 -20.38 -19.50 -5.88
N LEU A 175 -20.17 -18.25 -5.52
CA LEU A 175 -21.15 -17.18 -5.68
C LEU A 175 -21.62 -16.96 -7.14
N PRO A 176 -20.75 -16.90 -8.15
CA PRO A 176 -21.16 -16.69 -9.55
C PRO A 176 -21.76 -17.93 -10.22
N LEU A 177 -21.75 -19.10 -9.56
CA LEU A 177 -22.28 -20.33 -10.12
C LEU A 177 -23.81 -20.32 -10.05
N GLN A 178 -24.46 -20.42 -11.21
CA GLN A 178 -25.90 -20.59 -11.29
C GLN A 178 -26.28 -22.03 -10.95
N LEU A 179 -26.57 -22.29 -9.69
CA LEU A 179 -26.91 -23.62 -9.21
C LEU A 179 -28.41 -23.74 -8.93
N PRO A 180 -29.05 -24.82 -9.33
CA PRO A 180 -30.49 -25.00 -9.23
C PRO A 180 -31.01 -25.19 -7.79
N ALA A 181 -30.14 -25.46 -6.83
CA ALA A 181 -30.56 -25.75 -5.46
C ALA A 181 -30.51 -24.52 -4.54
N PRO A 182 -31.48 -24.32 -3.64
CA PRO A 182 -31.54 -23.19 -2.70
C PRO A 182 -30.60 -23.33 -1.48
N ASP A 183 -29.46 -23.99 -1.64
CA ASP A 183 -28.48 -24.18 -0.59
C ASP A 183 -27.81 -22.86 -0.18
N SER A 184 -27.56 -22.72 1.13
CA SER A 184 -26.82 -21.56 1.64
C SER A 184 -25.39 -21.53 1.10
N LEU A 185 -24.83 -20.33 0.91
CA LEU A 185 -23.48 -20.10 0.41
C LEU A 185 -22.43 -20.86 1.22
N LEU A 186 -22.54 -20.82 2.55
CA LEU A 186 -21.65 -21.54 3.47
C LEU A 186 -21.72 -23.07 3.31
N ARG A 187 -22.91 -23.63 3.07
CA ARG A 187 -23.06 -25.08 2.83
C ARG A 187 -22.39 -25.49 1.53
N ARG A 188 -22.46 -24.64 0.51
CA ARG A 188 -21.80 -24.86 -0.78
C ARG A 188 -20.28 -24.79 -0.62
N ALA A 189 -19.76 -23.77 0.08
CA ALA A 189 -18.34 -23.65 0.41
C ALA A 189 -17.83 -24.83 1.23
N GLY A 190 -18.60 -25.28 2.21
CA GLY A 190 -18.29 -26.45 3.03
C GLY A 190 -18.19 -27.75 2.22
N ARG A 191 -19.02 -27.95 1.19
CA ARG A 191 -18.90 -29.09 0.28
C ARG A 191 -17.58 -29.09 -0.51
N LEU A 192 -17.13 -27.91 -0.97
CA LEU A 192 -15.82 -27.80 -1.63
C LEU A 192 -14.68 -28.14 -0.67
N LEU A 193 -14.76 -27.60 0.56
CA LEU A 193 -13.75 -27.88 1.58
C LEU A 193 -13.68 -29.38 1.91
N ALA A 194 -14.84 -30.04 2.07
CA ALA A 194 -14.90 -31.47 2.34
C ALA A 194 -14.38 -32.32 1.17
N ALA A 195 -14.62 -31.87 -0.08
CA ALA A 195 -14.19 -32.61 -1.26
C ALA A 195 -12.66 -32.58 -1.48
N ALA A 196 -12.00 -31.47 -1.20
CA ALA A 196 -10.55 -31.30 -1.42
C ALA A 196 -9.92 -30.29 -0.49
N PRO A 197 -9.76 -30.57 0.81
CA PRO A 197 -9.31 -29.60 1.81
C PRO A 197 -7.94 -28.99 1.48
N ALA A 198 -6.98 -29.80 1.04
CA ALA A 198 -5.64 -29.32 0.71
C ALA A 198 -5.62 -28.26 -0.41
N ARG A 199 -6.44 -28.44 -1.45
CA ARG A 199 -6.54 -27.44 -2.55
C ARG A 199 -7.26 -26.19 -2.10
N CYS A 200 -8.26 -26.30 -1.25
CA CYS A 200 -8.99 -25.17 -0.68
C CYS A 200 -8.09 -24.33 0.21
N VAL A 201 -7.31 -24.97 1.08
CA VAL A 201 -6.32 -24.27 1.92
C VAL A 201 -5.26 -23.63 1.05
N LEU A 202 -4.72 -24.32 0.06
CA LEU A 202 -3.71 -23.75 -0.86
C LEU A 202 -4.23 -22.51 -1.60
N ALA A 203 -5.48 -22.52 -2.04
CA ALA A 203 -6.08 -21.37 -2.70
C ALA A 203 -6.21 -20.17 -1.73
N GLY A 204 -6.58 -20.41 -0.47
CA GLY A 204 -6.62 -19.39 0.57
C GLY A 204 -5.22 -18.84 0.89
N VAL A 205 -4.20 -19.70 0.98
CA VAL A 205 -2.80 -19.30 1.18
C VAL A 205 -2.30 -18.44 0.02
N ILE A 206 -2.60 -18.77 -1.22
CA ILE A 206 -2.21 -17.98 -2.39
C ILE A 206 -2.79 -16.55 -2.31
N LEU A 207 -4.08 -16.43 -1.95
CA LEU A 207 -4.70 -15.11 -1.78
C LEU A 207 -4.13 -14.35 -0.60
N LEU A 208 -3.96 -15.00 0.54
CA LEU A 208 -3.39 -14.39 1.73
C LEU A 208 -1.96 -13.91 1.48
N ALA A 209 -1.12 -14.72 0.83
CA ALA A 209 0.24 -14.34 0.47
C ALA A 209 0.27 -13.17 -0.53
N GLY A 210 -0.63 -13.16 -1.52
CA GLY A 210 -0.72 -12.06 -2.49
C GLY A 210 -1.15 -10.74 -1.86
N ILE A 211 -2.23 -10.75 -1.07
CA ILE A 211 -2.75 -9.55 -0.40
C ILE A 211 -1.84 -9.13 0.75
N GLY A 212 -1.37 -10.08 1.56
CA GLY A 212 -0.44 -9.82 2.67
C GLY A 212 0.89 -9.26 2.18
N GLY A 213 1.41 -9.79 1.08
CA GLY A 213 2.62 -9.24 0.45
C GLY A 213 2.45 -7.79 -0.01
N MET A 214 1.26 -7.42 -0.50
CA MET A 214 0.98 -6.02 -0.86
C MET A 214 0.98 -5.10 0.37
N ILE A 215 0.47 -5.56 1.50
CA ILE A 215 0.45 -4.79 2.74
C ILE A 215 1.86 -4.63 3.30
N LEU A 216 2.63 -5.72 3.34
CA LEU A 216 4.00 -5.72 3.89
C LEU A 216 4.98 -4.87 3.08
N LEU A 217 4.79 -4.79 1.76
CA LEU A 217 5.67 -4.05 0.85
C LEU A 217 5.16 -2.63 0.54
N PHE A 218 4.19 -2.12 1.31
CA PHE A 218 3.76 -0.74 1.16
C PHE A 218 4.91 0.23 1.51
N PRO A 219 5.13 1.34 0.77
CA PRO A 219 4.31 1.88 -0.34
C PRO A 219 4.67 1.36 -1.74
N VAL A 220 5.78 0.64 -1.91
CA VAL A 220 6.26 0.14 -3.22
C VAL A 220 5.23 -0.77 -3.89
N SER A 221 4.48 -1.52 -3.09
CA SER A 221 3.44 -2.43 -3.58
C SER A 221 2.25 -1.75 -4.26
N VAL A 222 2.08 -0.43 -4.17
CA VAL A 222 0.97 0.30 -4.82
C VAL A 222 1.00 0.08 -6.33
N PHE A 223 2.18 0.17 -6.97
CA PHE A 223 2.32 -0.12 -8.40
C PHE A 223 1.98 -1.56 -8.73
N TRP A 224 2.42 -2.50 -7.89
CA TRP A 224 2.09 -3.91 -8.02
C TRP A 224 0.59 -4.15 -7.86
N ALA A 225 -0.06 -3.52 -6.88
CA ALA A 225 -1.50 -3.65 -6.64
C ALA A 225 -2.33 -3.20 -7.86
N VAL A 226 -1.97 -2.08 -8.48
CA VAL A 226 -2.65 -1.56 -9.67
C VAL A 226 -2.49 -2.49 -10.88
N LEU A 227 -1.31 -3.08 -11.08
CA LEU A 227 -1.03 -3.93 -12.22
C LEU A 227 -1.48 -5.38 -12.03
N PHE A 228 -1.19 -5.97 -10.87
CA PHE A 228 -1.28 -7.42 -10.64
C PHE A 228 -2.00 -7.80 -9.35
N GLY A 229 -2.20 -6.85 -8.43
CA GLY A 229 -2.46 -7.10 -7.03
C GLY A 229 -3.61 -8.07 -6.73
N PHE A 230 -4.73 -7.92 -7.38
CA PHE A 230 -5.91 -8.76 -7.08
C PHE A 230 -6.10 -9.86 -8.11
N TRP A 231 -5.94 -9.56 -9.41
CA TRP A 231 -6.25 -10.56 -10.44
C TRP A 231 -5.23 -11.71 -10.48
N LEU A 232 -3.94 -11.43 -10.24
CA LEU A 232 -2.90 -12.45 -10.31
C LEU A 232 -3.08 -13.54 -9.24
N PRO A 233 -3.13 -13.21 -7.92
CA PRO A 233 -3.41 -14.18 -6.89
C PRO A 233 -4.83 -14.76 -7.01
N GLY A 234 -5.83 -13.97 -7.45
CA GLY A 234 -7.18 -14.43 -7.68
C GLY A 234 -7.27 -15.51 -8.76
N LEU A 235 -6.63 -15.29 -9.91
CA LEU A 235 -6.57 -16.28 -11.00
C LEU A 235 -5.82 -17.55 -10.56
N ALA A 236 -4.71 -17.43 -9.84
CA ALA A 236 -3.94 -18.57 -9.34
C ALA A 236 -4.74 -19.40 -8.32
N ALA A 237 -5.43 -18.73 -7.39
CA ALA A 237 -6.33 -19.39 -6.44
C ALA A 237 -7.48 -20.10 -7.15
N MET A 238 -8.13 -19.45 -8.10
CA MET A 238 -9.22 -20.03 -8.88
C MET A 238 -8.74 -21.20 -9.77
N GLN A 239 -7.54 -21.13 -10.34
CA GLN A 239 -6.96 -22.25 -11.07
C GLN A 239 -6.73 -23.46 -10.17
N THR A 240 -6.34 -23.24 -8.92
CA THR A 240 -6.15 -24.31 -7.92
C THR A 240 -7.47 -24.96 -7.54
N LEU A 241 -8.56 -24.17 -7.43
CA LEU A 241 -9.90 -24.63 -7.10
C LEU A 241 -10.66 -25.21 -8.30
N PHE A 242 -10.30 -24.85 -9.53
CA PHE A 242 -11.05 -25.20 -10.73
C PHE A 242 -11.33 -26.71 -10.90
N PRO A 243 -10.38 -27.64 -10.66
CA PRO A 243 -10.67 -29.08 -10.73
C PRO A 243 -11.72 -29.51 -9.70
N VAL A 244 -11.73 -28.90 -8.51
CA VAL A 244 -12.71 -29.21 -7.46
C VAL A 244 -14.09 -28.67 -7.84
N LEU A 245 -14.17 -27.46 -8.37
CA LEU A 245 -15.40 -26.85 -8.88
C LEU A 245 -15.98 -27.67 -10.03
N ARG A 246 -15.12 -28.17 -10.91
CA ARG A 246 -15.50 -29.04 -12.03
C ARG A 246 -16.11 -30.37 -11.54
N GLN A 247 -15.50 -30.96 -10.54
CA GLN A 247 -15.98 -32.24 -9.95
C GLN A 247 -17.25 -32.04 -9.12
N ALA A 248 -17.32 -30.98 -8.30
CA ALA A 248 -18.43 -30.79 -7.37
C ALA A 248 -19.67 -30.14 -8.01
N TYR A 249 -19.49 -29.30 -9.02
CA TYR A 249 -20.56 -28.48 -9.62
C TYR A 249 -20.70 -28.61 -11.13
N GLY A 250 -19.95 -29.50 -11.78
CA GLY A 250 -20.07 -29.74 -13.23
C GLY A 250 -19.64 -28.55 -14.09
N VAL A 251 -18.72 -27.71 -13.58
CA VAL A 251 -18.23 -26.54 -14.34
C VAL A 251 -17.46 -27.02 -15.56
N GLU A 252 -18.00 -26.76 -16.76
CA GLU A 252 -17.41 -27.25 -18.01
C GLU A 252 -16.49 -26.20 -18.65
N VAL A 253 -15.47 -26.70 -19.35
CA VAL A 253 -14.62 -25.90 -20.23
C VAL A 253 -15.32 -25.84 -21.58
N ARG A 254 -15.59 -24.64 -22.06
CA ARG A 254 -16.28 -24.44 -23.35
C ARG A 254 -15.26 -24.53 -24.49
N THR A 255 -15.59 -25.32 -25.49
CA THR A 255 -14.92 -25.30 -26.78
C THR A 255 -15.70 -24.37 -27.71
N ILE A 256 -15.08 -23.29 -28.16
CA ILE A 256 -15.75 -22.35 -29.05
C ILE A 256 -15.19 -22.55 -30.44
N PRO A 257 -16.05 -22.86 -31.42
CA PRO A 257 -15.62 -22.98 -32.80
C PRO A 257 -15.03 -21.65 -33.27
N ARG A 258 -13.89 -21.72 -33.99
CA ARG A 258 -13.36 -20.54 -34.67
C ARG A 258 -14.44 -19.94 -35.54
N PRO A 259 -14.60 -18.58 -35.54
CA PRO A 259 -15.50 -17.92 -36.48
C PRO A 259 -15.18 -18.40 -37.90
N ALA A 260 -16.20 -18.75 -38.67
CA ALA A 260 -16.03 -19.14 -40.06
C ALA A 260 -15.27 -18.05 -40.83
N ALA A 261 -14.40 -18.48 -41.76
CA ALA A 261 -13.71 -17.55 -42.63
C ALA A 261 -14.75 -16.66 -43.34
N PRO A 262 -14.51 -15.36 -43.52
CA PRO A 262 -15.47 -14.49 -44.19
C PRO A 262 -15.73 -14.97 -45.62
N ASP A 263 -16.99 -15.02 -46.00
CA ASP A 263 -17.46 -15.53 -47.32
C ASP A 263 -16.92 -14.72 -48.52
N LYS A 264 -16.34 -13.56 -48.29
CA LYS A 264 -15.73 -12.72 -49.33
C LYS A 264 -14.25 -12.45 -48.99
N PRO A 265 -13.34 -12.56 -49.99
CA PRO A 265 -11.94 -12.19 -49.80
C PRO A 265 -11.85 -10.69 -49.43
N LEU A 266 -11.21 -10.40 -48.31
CA LEU A 266 -10.99 -9.03 -47.85
C LEU A 266 -9.95 -8.34 -48.74
N THR A 267 -10.18 -7.06 -49.03
CA THR A 267 -9.16 -6.24 -49.70
C THR A 267 -7.90 -6.09 -48.79
N ALA A 268 -6.74 -5.87 -49.41
CA ALA A 268 -5.46 -5.72 -48.68
C ALA A 268 -5.54 -4.61 -47.59
N GLN A 269 -6.30 -3.53 -47.84
CA GLN A 269 -6.51 -2.46 -46.86
C GLN A 269 -7.38 -2.91 -45.70
N GLU A 270 -8.45 -3.63 -45.96
CA GLU A 270 -9.36 -4.18 -44.93
C GLU A 270 -8.63 -5.23 -44.08
N GLN A 271 -7.81 -6.07 -44.70
CA GLN A 271 -7.00 -7.07 -44.00
C GLN A 271 -5.99 -6.40 -43.06
N LYS A 272 -5.30 -5.34 -43.51
CA LYS A 272 -4.35 -4.56 -42.69
C LYS A 272 -5.05 -3.82 -41.53
N LYS A 273 -6.24 -3.24 -41.79
CA LYS A 273 -7.06 -2.59 -40.75
C LYS A 273 -7.58 -3.61 -39.72
N ARG A 274 -8.00 -4.78 -40.16
CA ARG A 274 -8.46 -5.87 -39.29
C ARG A 274 -7.32 -6.45 -38.46
N SER A 275 -6.13 -6.63 -39.05
CA SER A 275 -4.92 -7.08 -38.35
C SER A 275 -4.49 -6.10 -37.27
N ARG A 276 -4.44 -4.78 -37.55
CA ARG A 276 -4.14 -3.74 -36.55
C ARG A 276 -5.16 -3.70 -35.41
N ALA A 277 -6.44 -3.78 -35.72
CA ALA A 277 -7.50 -3.77 -34.71
C ALA A 277 -7.46 -5.03 -33.84
N ASN A 278 -7.11 -6.19 -34.43
CA ASN A 278 -6.90 -7.43 -33.71
C ASN A 278 -5.66 -7.36 -32.80
N TRP A 279 -4.54 -6.88 -33.36
CA TRP A 279 -3.32 -6.71 -32.58
C TRP A 279 -3.57 -5.81 -31.36
N TRP A 280 -4.22 -4.66 -31.54
CA TRP A 280 -4.53 -3.73 -30.47
C TRP A 280 -5.47 -4.35 -29.43
N TYR A 281 -6.49 -5.07 -29.87
CA TYR A 281 -7.43 -5.75 -28.98
C TYR A 281 -6.73 -6.75 -28.04
N TYR A 282 -5.77 -7.53 -28.57
CA TYR A 282 -5.07 -8.53 -27.75
C TYR A 282 -3.89 -7.95 -26.96
N ASN A 283 -3.30 -6.87 -27.42
CA ASN A 283 -2.04 -6.37 -26.82
C ASN A 283 -2.19 -5.05 -26.06
N TRP A 284 -3.36 -4.41 -26.06
CA TRP A 284 -3.53 -3.14 -25.34
C TRP A 284 -3.17 -3.24 -23.85
N GLY A 285 -3.52 -4.37 -23.21
CA GLY A 285 -3.17 -4.65 -21.81
C GLY A 285 -1.66 -4.74 -21.61
N ILE A 286 -0.95 -5.41 -22.53
CA ILE A 286 0.53 -5.50 -22.50
C ILE A 286 1.13 -4.10 -22.69
N VAL A 287 0.59 -3.31 -23.64
CA VAL A 287 1.04 -1.94 -23.88
C VAL A 287 0.78 -1.04 -22.68
N ALA A 288 -0.38 -1.18 -22.03
CA ALA A 288 -0.70 -0.42 -20.81
C ALA A 288 0.25 -0.78 -19.65
N VAL A 289 0.52 -2.08 -19.43
CA VAL A 289 1.49 -2.53 -18.44
C VAL A 289 2.89 -2.00 -18.76
N ALA A 290 3.34 -2.12 -20.02
CA ALA A 290 4.65 -1.63 -20.43
C ALA A 290 4.77 -0.10 -20.22
N ALA A 291 3.73 0.66 -20.58
CA ALA A 291 3.70 2.10 -20.35
C ALA A 291 3.80 2.46 -18.87
N MET A 292 3.05 1.76 -18.00
CA MET A 292 3.12 1.99 -16.55
C MET A 292 4.48 1.61 -15.95
N VAL A 293 5.10 0.51 -16.42
CA VAL A 293 6.45 0.13 -16.01
C VAL A 293 7.45 1.21 -16.41
N VAL A 294 7.37 1.72 -17.64
CA VAL A 294 8.25 2.82 -18.12
C VAL A 294 8.07 4.07 -17.26
N VAL A 295 6.82 4.46 -16.95
CA VAL A 295 6.54 5.62 -16.09
C VAL A 295 7.06 5.36 -14.67
N GLY A 296 6.85 4.17 -14.11
CA GLY A 296 7.38 3.81 -12.79
C GLY A 296 8.90 3.83 -12.72
N VAL A 297 9.58 3.26 -13.72
CA VAL A 297 11.05 3.30 -13.82
C VAL A 297 11.52 4.74 -13.97
N ALA A 298 10.89 5.53 -14.84
CA ALA A 298 11.25 6.94 -15.04
C ALA A 298 11.05 7.75 -13.73
N TYR A 299 9.98 7.51 -12.98
CA TYR A 299 9.73 8.14 -11.69
C TYR A 299 10.80 7.79 -10.64
N VAL A 300 11.13 6.48 -10.51
CA VAL A 300 12.18 6.02 -9.59
C VAL A 300 13.54 6.56 -10.01
N THR A 301 13.86 6.50 -11.29
CA THR A 301 15.13 7.02 -11.81
C THR A 301 15.23 8.54 -11.61
N HIS A 302 14.13 9.27 -11.85
CA HIS A 302 14.08 10.71 -11.57
C HIS A 302 14.31 10.98 -10.07
N GLY A 303 13.64 10.24 -9.18
CA GLY A 303 13.85 10.35 -7.74
C GLY A 303 15.30 10.10 -7.34
N LEU A 304 15.92 9.02 -7.83
CA LEU A 304 17.32 8.69 -7.54
C LEU A 304 18.30 9.73 -8.08
N LEU A 305 18.02 10.34 -9.25
CA LEU A 305 18.89 11.35 -9.87
C LEU A 305 18.68 12.75 -9.27
N THR A 306 17.54 13.00 -8.62
CA THR A 306 17.21 14.31 -8.01
C THR A 306 17.37 14.31 -6.50
N THR A 307 17.63 13.15 -5.88
CA THR A 307 17.99 13.10 -4.46
C THR A 307 19.41 13.65 -4.34
N VAL A 308 19.54 14.78 -3.69
CA VAL A 308 20.83 15.37 -3.35
C VAL A 308 21.15 14.90 -1.93
N ASP A 309 22.31 14.31 -1.74
CA ASP A 309 22.78 13.90 -0.42
C ASP A 309 23.22 15.18 0.33
N PRO A 310 22.69 15.45 1.54
CA PRO A 310 23.06 16.62 2.29
C PRO A 310 24.51 16.49 2.79
N ASP A 311 25.24 17.61 2.81
CA ASP A 311 26.60 17.68 3.32
C ASP A 311 26.65 17.56 4.85
N CYS A 312 25.61 18.06 5.50
CA CYS A 312 25.45 18.03 6.93
C CYS A 312 24.00 17.89 7.34
N THR A 313 23.75 17.14 8.42
CA THR A 313 22.41 16.97 8.98
C THR A 313 22.36 17.43 10.42
N VAL A 314 21.39 18.29 10.74
CA VAL A 314 21.12 18.81 12.07
C VAL A 314 19.73 18.36 12.51
N ALA A 315 19.63 17.79 13.71
CA ALA A 315 18.36 17.39 14.30
C ALA A 315 17.84 18.47 15.26
N VAL A 316 16.55 18.79 15.13
CA VAL A 316 15.85 19.68 16.06
C VAL A 316 14.72 18.89 16.69
N VAL A 317 14.65 18.88 18.01
CA VAL A 317 13.64 18.16 18.81
C VAL A 317 12.90 19.17 19.68
N THR A 318 11.63 19.40 19.35
CA THR A 318 10.77 20.36 20.05
C THR A 318 9.44 19.72 20.41
N ALA A 319 8.77 20.27 21.44
CA ALA A 319 7.46 19.78 21.88
C ALA A 319 6.37 20.04 20.82
N GLU A 320 6.47 21.14 20.08
CA GLU A 320 5.60 21.50 18.98
C GLU A 320 6.38 21.49 17.67
N ALA A 321 5.74 21.05 16.58
CA ALA A 321 6.37 21.04 15.26
C ALA A 321 6.76 22.47 14.85
N LEU A 322 8.03 22.67 14.48
CA LEU A 322 8.45 23.93 13.89
C LEU A 322 7.77 24.12 12.53
N PRO A 323 7.35 25.35 12.21
CA PRO A 323 6.85 25.67 10.88
C PRO A 323 7.91 25.43 9.80
N ASP A 324 7.48 24.99 8.61
CA ASP A 324 8.38 24.73 7.48
C ASP A 324 9.24 25.95 7.11
N GLU A 325 8.70 27.17 7.24
CA GLU A 325 9.44 28.40 7.02
C GLU A 325 10.60 28.56 8.02
N ALA A 326 10.38 28.17 9.29
CA ALA A 326 11.41 28.24 10.32
C ALA A 326 12.54 27.23 10.05
N VAL A 327 12.19 26.03 9.64
CA VAL A 327 13.14 24.97 9.27
C VAL A 327 13.97 25.41 8.07
N GLN A 328 13.34 25.94 7.01
CA GLN A 328 14.04 26.40 5.80
C GLN A 328 14.97 27.60 6.10
N ASN A 329 14.54 28.52 6.94
CA ASN A 329 15.37 29.66 7.32
C ASN A 329 16.61 29.23 8.12
N LEU A 330 16.44 28.24 9.02
CA LEU A 330 17.57 27.65 9.75
C LEU A 330 18.52 26.94 8.80
N GLN A 331 17.99 26.13 7.86
CA GLN A 331 18.81 25.48 6.84
C GLN A 331 19.65 26.47 6.07
N THR A 332 19.00 27.47 5.49
CA THR A 332 19.68 28.52 4.68
C THR A 332 20.73 29.28 5.49
N ALA A 333 20.44 29.57 6.76
CA ALA A 333 21.40 30.25 7.62
C ALA A 333 22.62 29.37 7.96
N LEU A 334 22.42 28.06 8.14
CA LEU A 334 23.49 27.10 8.41
C LEU A 334 24.34 26.78 7.17
N GLU A 335 23.78 26.83 5.98
CA GLU A 335 24.51 26.64 4.70
C GLU A 335 25.65 27.64 4.54
N ALA A 336 25.52 28.83 5.11
CA ALA A 336 26.59 29.85 5.08
C ALA A 336 27.85 29.45 5.87
N TYR A 337 27.73 28.46 6.77
CA TYR A 337 28.79 27.94 7.62
C TYR A 337 29.22 26.51 7.29
N ALA A 338 28.50 25.85 6.38
CA ALA A 338 28.81 24.50 5.95
C ALA A 338 29.75 24.50 4.73
N ASP A 339 30.51 23.44 4.59
CA ASP A 339 31.38 23.17 3.44
C ASP A 339 30.74 22.08 2.56
N ASP A 340 30.99 22.12 1.25
CA ASP A 340 30.69 21.06 0.31
C ASP A 340 31.49 19.80 0.68
N ALA A 341 30.87 18.89 1.43
CA ALA A 341 31.50 17.68 1.96
C ALA A 341 31.49 16.51 0.96
N ASN A 342 30.46 16.47 0.10
CA ASN A 342 30.27 15.43 -0.91
C ASN A 342 30.94 15.76 -2.27
N GLY A 343 31.33 17.03 -2.50
CA GLY A 343 32.04 17.48 -3.68
C GLY A 343 31.16 17.64 -4.93
N ASP A 344 29.84 17.81 -4.77
CA ASP A 344 28.89 17.95 -5.86
C ASP A 344 28.75 19.41 -6.36
N GLY A 345 29.37 20.37 -5.67
CA GLY A 345 29.39 21.80 -5.98
C GLY A 345 28.21 22.58 -5.41
N ALA A 346 27.37 21.96 -4.58
CA ALA A 346 26.31 22.61 -3.82
C ALA A 346 26.56 22.36 -2.32
N VAL A 347 26.27 23.35 -1.47
CA VAL A 347 26.32 23.19 -0.02
C VAL A 347 24.89 23.07 0.47
N ILE A 348 24.54 21.90 1.02
CA ILE A 348 23.19 21.59 1.48
C ILE A 348 23.22 21.11 2.93
N VAL A 349 22.55 21.86 3.80
CA VAL A 349 22.33 21.48 5.19
C VAL A 349 20.88 20.99 5.33
N GLN A 350 20.71 19.77 5.77
CA GLN A 350 19.40 19.22 6.07
C GLN A 350 19.07 19.39 7.55
N VAL A 351 17.94 20.02 7.86
CA VAL A 351 17.42 20.12 9.23
C VAL A 351 16.27 19.14 9.40
N ASN A 352 16.46 18.11 10.21
CA ASN A 352 15.45 17.15 10.59
C ASN A 352 14.66 17.68 11.79
N ASN A 353 13.39 17.98 11.57
CA ASN A 353 12.49 18.53 12.60
C ASN A 353 11.67 17.39 13.23
N TYR A 354 11.96 17.06 14.48
CA TYR A 354 11.30 16.01 15.23
C TYR A 354 10.39 16.61 16.31
N THR A 355 9.11 16.25 16.27
CA THR A 355 8.18 16.64 17.31
C THR A 355 8.17 15.57 18.38
N TRP A 356 8.66 15.92 19.58
CA TRP A 356 8.69 15.00 20.71
C TRP A 356 8.61 15.74 22.06
N SER A 357 7.83 15.21 22.98
CA SER A 357 7.72 15.70 24.36
C SER A 357 7.49 14.56 25.34
N ALA A 358 8.18 14.59 26.47
CA ALA A 358 7.97 13.62 27.56
C ALA A 358 6.55 13.70 28.17
N ASN A 359 5.84 14.83 28.03
CA ASN A 359 4.54 15.10 28.62
C ASN A 359 3.41 15.21 27.58
N ALA A 360 3.50 14.49 26.47
CA ALA A 360 2.53 14.56 25.39
C ALA A 360 1.12 14.16 25.80
N SER A 361 0.13 14.92 25.31
CA SER A 361 -1.27 14.57 25.46
C SER A 361 -1.66 13.41 24.54
N LEU A 362 -2.69 12.63 24.91
CA LEU A 362 -3.22 11.52 24.10
C LEU A 362 -3.67 11.92 22.68
N THR A 363 -3.95 13.21 22.45
CA THR A 363 -4.34 13.76 21.14
C THR A 363 -3.17 13.92 20.18
N ASP A 364 -1.96 14.11 20.71
CA ASP A 364 -0.75 14.40 19.91
C ASP A 364 0.09 13.14 19.63
N MET A 365 -0.29 12.00 20.22
CA MET A 365 0.49 10.74 20.14
C MET A 365 0.77 10.25 18.71
N ASN A 366 -0.15 10.43 17.76
CA ASN A 366 0.06 9.94 16.40
C ASN A 366 1.15 10.72 15.64
N GLY A 367 1.21 12.04 15.83
CA GLY A 367 2.29 12.88 15.28
C GLY A 367 3.64 12.55 15.92
N GLN A 368 3.64 12.36 17.23
CA GLN A 368 4.84 12.02 17.98
C GLN A 368 5.37 10.61 17.70
N MET A 369 4.51 9.61 17.43
CA MET A 369 4.98 8.27 17.03
C MET A 369 5.74 8.29 15.70
N ALA A 370 5.28 9.08 14.73
CA ALA A 370 5.98 9.21 13.45
C ALA A 370 7.33 9.90 13.64
N GLY A 371 7.37 11.01 14.38
CA GLY A 371 8.58 11.75 14.74
C GLY A 371 9.57 10.88 15.54
N ALA A 372 9.09 10.17 16.57
CA ALA A 372 9.90 9.27 17.38
C ALA A 372 10.52 8.12 16.57
N THR A 373 9.78 7.56 15.59
CA THR A 373 10.31 6.49 14.74
C THR A 373 11.43 7.00 13.83
N GLN A 374 11.26 8.18 13.23
CA GLN A 374 12.27 8.80 12.38
C GLN A 374 13.51 9.21 13.21
N MET A 375 13.29 9.79 14.37
CA MET A 375 14.34 10.18 15.31
C MET A 375 15.16 8.97 15.80
N ASN A 376 14.50 7.85 16.13
CA ASN A 376 15.19 6.60 16.49
C ASN A 376 16.07 6.08 15.34
N THR A 377 15.60 6.23 14.10
CA THR A 377 16.37 5.82 12.92
C THR A 377 17.59 6.70 12.73
N ASP A 378 17.45 8.02 12.89
CA ASP A 378 18.55 8.97 12.83
C ASP A 378 19.58 8.72 13.93
N LEU A 379 19.15 8.50 15.18
CA LEU A 379 20.03 8.14 16.31
C LEU A 379 20.81 6.85 16.05
N ALA A 380 20.12 5.82 15.52
CA ALA A 380 20.72 4.52 15.23
C ALA A 380 21.74 4.60 14.08
N ASN A 381 21.42 5.36 13.03
CA ASN A 381 22.29 5.54 11.87
C ASN A 381 23.41 6.57 12.15
N GLY A 382 23.22 7.46 13.12
CA GLY A 382 24.13 8.56 13.43
C GLY A 382 24.23 9.58 12.28
N GLU A 383 23.12 9.84 11.61
CA GLU A 383 23.04 10.79 10.49
C GLU A 383 23.26 12.22 10.99
N SER A 384 22.50 12.62 12.01
CA SER A 384 22.63 13.94 12.62
C SER A 384 23.76 13.99 13.66
N LYS A 385 24.69 14.92 13.51
CA LYS A 385 25.82 15.12 14.43
C LYS A 385 25.55 16.21 15.46
N ILE A 386 24.69 17.15 15.12
CA ILE A 386 24.30 18.28 15.95
C ILE A 386 22.81 18.12 16.28
N TRP A 387 22.49 18.14 17.57
CA TRP A 387 21.14 18.01 18.09
C TRP A 387 20.73 19.22 18.89
N ILE A 388 19.66 19.88 18.50
CA ILE A 388 19.05 21.01 19.20
C ILE A 388 17.84 20.49 19.96
N LEU A 389 17.88 20.52 21.27
CA LEU A 389 16.92 19.88 22.16
C LEU A 389 16.21 20.92 23.03
N GLU A 390 14.89 20.92 23.04
CA GLU A 390 14.09 21.74 23.94
C GLU A 390 14.07 21.16 25.36
N ASP A 391 13.92 19.82 25.48
CA ASP A 391 13.93 19.09 26.76
C ASP A 391 15.00 17.97 26.74
N PRO A 392 16.26 18.29 27.02
CA PRO A 392 17.33 17.31 27.00
C PRO A 392 17.23 16.26 28.13
N GLU A 393 16.64 16.62 29.27
CA GLU A 393 16.48 15.69 30.40
C GLU A 393 15.44 14.61 30.08
N GLY A 394 14.28 15.03 29.57
CA GLY A 394 13.24 14.11 29.11
C GLY A 394 13.73 13.25 27.94
N PHE A 395 14.48 13.83 27.00
CA PHE A 395 15.08 13.12 25.88
C PHE A 395 16.05 12.04 26.35
N GLU A 396 16.94 12.36 27.30
CA GLU A 396 17.86 11.37 27.88
C GLU A 396 17.11 10.25 28.62
N GLN A 397 16.10 10.60 29.40
CA GLN A 397 15.31 9.60 30.12
C GLN A 397 14.59 8.62 29.17
N ALA A 398 14.15 9.07 28.01
CA ALA A 398 13.42 8.26 27.04
C ALA A 398 14.35 7.42 26.15
N TYR A 399 15.50 7.95 25.74
CA TYR A 399 16.34 7.36 24.71
C TYR A 399 17.73 6.95 25.21
N GLY A 400 18.24 7.54 26.30
CA GLY A 400 19.59 7.28 26.80
C GLY A 400 20.72 7.71 25.85
N ALA A 401 20.38 8.46 24.81
CA ALA A 401 21.29 8.76 23.70
C ALA A 401 22.39 9.76 24.08
N LEU A 402 22.10 10.70 24.99
CA LEU A 402 23.09 11.69 25.43
C LEU A 402 24.18 11.05 26.26
N SER A 403 23.80 10.18 27.20
CA SER A 403 24.80 9.45 28.01
C SER A 403 25.58 8.44 27.19
N GLU A 404 24.97 7.81 26.20
CA GLU A 404 25.64 6.89 25.30
C GLU A 404 26.67 7.60 24.41
N LYS A 405 26.36 8.77 23.85
CA LYS A 405 27.24 9.48 22.91
C LYS A 405 28.20 10.44 23.58
N LEU A 406 27.79 11.11 24.65
CA LEU A 406 28.59 12.13 25.35
C LEU A 406 29.21 11.62 26.67
N GLY A 407 28.74 10.46 27.16
CA GLY A 407 29.22 9.89 28.43
C GLY A 407 28.41 10.35 29.66
N ALA A 408 28.82 9.89 30.85
CA ALA A 408 28.07 10.10 32.09
C ALA A 408 27.88 11.58 32.50
N ASP A 409 28.75 12.46 32.06
CA ASP A 409 28.70 13.91 32.33
C ASP A 409 28.11 14.69 31.12
N TRP A 410 27.16 14.09 30.45
CA TRP A 410 26.55 14.68 29.26
C TRP A 410 25.91 16.08 29.51
N ALA A 411 25.32 16.28 30.68
CA ALA A 411 24.66 17.54 31.03
C ALA A 411 25.65 18.73 31.06
N GLY A 412 26.89 18.50 31.50
CA GLY A 412 27.96 19.51 31.49
C GLY A 412 28.55 19.76 30.09
N GLN A 413 28.20 18.95 29.10
CA GLN A 413 28.68 19.08 27.73
C GLN A 413 27.70 19.74 26.79
N LEU A 414 26.46 19.97 27.23
CA LEU A 414 25.47 20.72 26.49
C LEU A 414 25.82 22.20 26.44
N ILE A 415 25.52 22.84 25.32
CA ILE A 415 25.76 24.25 25.08
C ILE A 415 24.38 24.94 24.97
N ASP A 416 24.21 26.03 25.69
CA ASP A 416 23.00 26.82 25.56
C ASP A 416 22.93 27.49 24.18
N TRP A 417 21.79 27.39 23.51
CA TRP A 417 21.57 28.09 22.24
C TRP A 417 21.86 29.59 22.35
N ASP A 418 21.37 30.20 23.42
CA ASP A 418 21.50 31.68 23.67
C ASP A 418 22.93 32.09 24.00
N GLU A 419 23.78 31.18 24.48
CA GLU A 419 25.20 31.45 24.80
C GLU A 419 26.13 31.20 23.60
N GLN A 420 25.66 30.51 22.57
CA GLN A 420 26.44 30.27 21.36
C GLN A 420 26.40 31.50 20.46
N LEU A 421 27.55 32.18 20.34
CA LEU A 421 27.66 33.51 19.71
C LEU A 421 27.20 33.55 18.25
N VAL A 422 27.50 32.48 17.48
CA VAL A 422 27.15 32.43 16.06
C VAL A 422 25.68 32.09 15.87
N LEU A 423 25.19 31.06 16.55
CA LEU A 423 23.81 30.58 16.38
C LEU A 423 22.77 31.58 16.92
N SER A 424 23.07 32.22 18.07
CA SER A 424 22.21 33.29 18.63
C SER A 424 22.16 34.54 17.79
N ALA A 425 23.19 34.79 16.98
CA ALA A 425 23.30 35.97 16.09
C ALA A 425 22.79 35.71 14.67
N LEU A 426 22.37 34.44 14.32
CA LEU A 426 21.83 34.18 13.00
C LEU A 426 20.55 34.95 12.72
N ASP A 427 20.47 35.58 11.55
CA ASP A 427 19.22 36.15 11.07
C ASP A 427 18.32 35.08 10.48
N LEU A 428 17.50 34.45 11.32
CA LEU A 428 16.55 33.43 10.93
C LEU A 428 15.21 34.00 10.41
N GLY A 429 15.08 35.33 10.36
CA GLY A 429 13.86 35.98 9.90
C GLY A 429 12.66 35.75 10.83
N SER A 430 11.46 35.78 10.25
CA SER A 430 10.21 35.60 10.98
C SER A 430 9.19 34.83 10.16
N TYR A 431 8.33 34.08 10.80
CA TYR A 431 7.23 33.34 10.17
C TYR A 431 5.86 33.82 10.65
N ASN A 432 4.81 33.54 9.85
CA ASN A 432 3.45 33.91 10.19
C ASN A 432 2.78 32.82 11.01
N THR A 433 2.20 33.14 12.15
CA THR A 433 1.45 32.19 13.01
C THR A 433 -0.04 32.13 12.66
N THR A 434 -0.55 33.09 11.92
CA THR A 434 -1.95 33.15 11.52
C THR A 434 -2.06 33.20 10.01
N THR A 435 -3.12 32.56 9.47
CA THR A 435 -3.42 32.50 8.03
C THR A 435 -3.63 33.88 7.39
N ASP A 436 -3.95 34.91 8.19
CA ASP A 436 -4.14 36.31 7.74
C ASP A 436 -2.86 37.13 7.79
N GLY A 437 -1.75 36.56 8.25
CA GLY A 437 -0.46 37.22 8.35
C GLY A 437 -0.38 38.34 9.41
N SER A 438 -1.36 38.41 10.32
CA SER A 438 -1.45 39.47 11.33
C SER A 438 -0.45 39.34 12.47
N GLN A 439 0.13 38.15 12.66
CA GLN A 439 1.07 37.88 13.74
C GLN A 439 2.33 37.23 13.19
N ARG A 440 3.46 37.94 13.32
CA ARG A 440 4.79 37.44 12.97
C ARG A 440 5.58 37.17 14.23
N ILE A 441 6.22 36.02 14.28
CA ILE A 441 7.13 35.62 15.36
C ILE A 441 8.51 35.44 14.76
N ALA A 442 9.53 35.93 15.47
CA ALA A 442 10.92 35.71 15.06
C ALA A 442 11.27 34.25 15.22
N VAL A 443 11.84 33.63 14.18
CA VAL A 443 12.25 32.20 14.20
C VAL A 443 13.23 31.95 15.34
N GLN A 444 14.11 32.89 15.63
CA GLN A 444 15.06 32.78 16.75
C GLN A 444 14.38 32.48 18.10
N SER A 445 13.16 32.98 18.33
CA SER A 445 12.44 32.73 19.58
C SER A 445 11.99 31.25 19.75
N CYS A 446 11.94 30.50 18.69
CA CYS A 446 11.60 29.04 18.74
C CYS A 446 12.74 28.23 19.37
N PHE A 447 13.95 28.73 19.36
CA PHE A 447 15.13 28.07 19.89
C PHE A 447 15.58 28.63 21.24
N ALA A 448 14.87 29.65 21.78
CA ALA A 448 15.19 30.21 23.07
C ALA A 448 15.11 29.15 24.19
N GLY A 449 16.19 29.00 24.94
CA GLY A 449 16.29 28.00 26.00
C GLY A 449 16.59 26.56 25.53
N CYS A 450 16.70 26.31 24.22
CA CYS A 450 17.15 25.03 23.72
C CYS A 450 18.62 24.75 24.07
N LYS A 451 18.96 23.47 24.21
CA LYS A 451 20.33 23.01 24.45
C LYS A 451 20.86 22.30 23.20
N ILE A 452 22.12 22.49 22.90
CA ILE A 452 22.80 21.89 21.76
C ILE A 452 23.67 20.74 22.28
N ALA A 453 23.42 19.54 21.77
CA ALA A 453 24.26 18.37 21.97
C ALA A 453 25.05 18.08 20.68
N ILE A 454 26.36 17.89 20.81
CA ILE A 454 27.25 17.67 19.69
C ILE A 454 27.84 16.27 19.83
N PHE A 455 27.35 15.34 18.99
CA PHE A 455 27.80 13.94 19.04
C PHE A 455 29.16 13.72 18.36
N ASP A 456 29.52 14.63 17.46
CA ASP A 456 30.84 14.65 16.83
C ASP A 456 31.40 16.07 16.82
N ARG A 457 32.34 16.36 17.73
CA ARG A 457 33.00 17.67 17.83
C ARG A 457 34.00 17.92 16.68
N GLU A 458 34.31 16.90 15.91
CA GLU A 458 35.13 17.02 14.70
C GLU A 458 34.32 17.30 13.44
N ASP A 459 32.99 17.33 13.56
CA ASP A 459 32.09 17.71 12.47
C ASP A 459 32.46 19.09 11.90
N ARG A 460 32.47 19.20 10.58
CA ARG A 460 32.93 20.40 9.86
C ARG A 460 32.03 21.61 10.14
N LEU A 461 30.72 21.40 10.14
CA LEU A 461 29.76 22.46 10.43
C LEU A 461 29.96 22.97 11.86
N TRP A 462 30.12 22.08 12.84
CA TRP A 462 30.35 22.50 14.21
C TRP A 462 31.65 23.29 14.37
N ARG A 463 32.74 22.88 13.74
CA ARG A 463 34.00 23.62 13.77
C ARG A 463 33.86 25.01 13.20
N SER A 464 33.10 25.19 12.10
CA SER A 464 32.83 26.49 11.50
C SER A 464 31.94 27.37 12.39
N LEU A 465 30.95 26.79 13.08
CA LEU A 465 30.07 27.49 14.02
C LEU A 465 30.79 27.89 15.33
N SER A 466 31.87 27.21 15.69
CA SER A 466 32.62 27.42 16.94
C SER A 466 33.90 28.25 16.78
N SER A 467 34.29 28.54 15.52
CA SER A 467 35.42 29.40 15.19
C SER A 467 35.06 30.89 15.19
#